data_b5220ce72e44d702d55e01532d393449
#
_entry.id   b5220ce72e44d702d55e01532d393449
#
_cell.length_a   1.000
_cell.length_b   1.000
_cell.length_c   1.000
_cell.angle_alpha   90.00
_cell.angle_beta   90.00
_cell.angle_gamma   90.00
#
_symmetry.space_group_name_H-M   'P 1'
#
loop_
_entity.id
_entity.type
_entity.pdbx_description
1 polymer ?
#
loop_
_entity_poly.entity_id
_entity_poly.type
_entity_poly.pdbx_seq_one_letter_code
_entity_poly.pdbx_strand_id
1 'polypeptide(L)'
;MGYTVAVVGATGAVGTQMIKMLEESSLPIDQIRFLASARSAGKTLQFKGQDVVIEETTETAFEGVDIALFSAGGSTSAKYAPHAVKAGAVVVDNTSYFRQHPDVPLAVPEVNAHALDQHNGIIACPNCSTIQMMVALEPIRQKWGLDRIIVSTYQAVSGAGMGAILETQAQLRSVLNDGVNPKGVEANILPSGGDKKHYPIAFNALPQIDLFTDNDYTYEEMKMTKETKKIMEDD
;
A
#
# COMPACT_ATOMS: atom_id res chain seq x y z
N MET A 1 2.29 -25.35 14.80
CA MET A 1 2.27 -24.02 15.43
C MET A 1 2.07 -23.03 14.30
N GLY A 2 1.03 -22.21 14.37
CA GLY A 2 0.79 -21.14 13.43
C GLY A 2 1.32 -19.80 13.96
N TYR A 3 1.17 -18.76 13.17
CA TYR A 3 1.68 -17.41 13.46
C TYR A 3 0.61 -16.53 14.11
N THR A 4 1.05 -15.63 14.96
CA THR A 4 0.28 -14.44 15.36
C THR A 4 0.57 -13.33 14.35
N VAL A 5 -0.45 -12.94 13.59
CA VAL A 5 -0.33 -11.93 12.54
C VAL A 5 -1.05 -10.65 12.95
N ALA A 6 -0.41 -9.49 12.83
CA ALA A 6 -1.02 -8.19 13.04
C ALA A 6 -1.20 -7.44 11.71
N VAL A 7 -2.35 -6.79 11.51
CA VAL A 7 -2.61 -5.89 10.38
C VAL A 7 -2.75 -4.47 10.91
N VAL A 8 -1.78 -3.62 10.62
CA VAL A 8 -1.74 -2.20 11.02
C VAL A 8 -2.38 -1.35 9.94
N GLY A 9 -3.43 -0.63 10.28
CA GLY A 9 -4.30 0.06 9.33
C GLY A 9 -5.44 -0.82 8.82
N ALA A 10 -5.90 -1.76 9.64
CA ALA A 10 -6.90 -2.78 9.30
C ALA A 10 -8.21 -2.23 8.70
N THR A 11 -8.58 -0.99 9.04
CA THR A 11 -9.80 -0.32 8.54
C THR A 11 -9.62 0.45 7.24
N GLY A 12 -8.40 0.53 6.72
CA GLY A 12 -8.09 1.21 5.46
C GLY A 12 -8.42 0.34 4.24
N ALA A 13 -8.44 0.96 3.05
CA ALA A 13 -8.71 0.25 1.79
C ALA A 13 -7.74 -0.92 1.55
N VAL A 14 -6.45 -0.71 1.80
CA VAL A 14 -5.42 -1.75 1.67
C VAL A 14 -5.51 -2.75 2.81
N GLY A 15 -5.69 -2.29 4.06
CA GLY A 15 -5.79 -3.17 5.23
C GLY A 15 -6.94 -4.19 5.12
N THR A 16 -8.11 -3.75 4.67
CA THR A 16 -9.25 -4.65 4.44
C THR A 16 -8.96 -5.68 3.34
N GLN A 17 -8.22 -5.29 2.31
CA GLN A 17 -7.81 -6.23 1.27
C GLN A 17 -6.75 -7.22 1.78
N MET A 18 -5.79 -6.77 2.61
CA MET A 18 -4.83 -7.67 3.27
C MET A 18 -5.54 -8.72 4.13
N ILE A 19 -6.55 -8.32 4.91
CA ILE A 19 -7.34 -9.25 5.74
C ILE A 19 -7.98 -10.32 4.84
N LYS A 20 -8.63 -9.92 3.75
CA LYS A 20 -9.24 -10.87 2.81
C LYS A 20 -8.21 -11.84 2.21
N MET A 21 -7.05 -11.34 1.80
CA MET A 21 -5.97 -12.18 1.26
C MET A 21 -5.42 -13.16 2.32
N LEU A 22 -5.34 -12.74 3.59
CA LEU A 22 -4.95 -13.63 4.69
C LEU A 22 -5.96 -14.73 4.95
N GLU A 23 -7.27 -14.46 4.79
CA GLU A 23 -8.32 -15.48 4.89
C GLU A 23 -8.18 -16.58 3.83
N GLU A 24 -7.79 -16.18 2.61
CA GLU A 24 -7.61 -17.07 1.46
C GLU A 24 -6.21 -17.73 1.43
N SER A 25 -5.27 -17.25 2.23
CA SER A 25 -3.88 -17.73 2.23
C SER A 25 -3.72 -19.09 2.90
N SER A 26 -2.67 -19.83 2.50
CA SER A 26 -2.23 -21.07 3.15
C SER A 26 -1.37 -20.82 4.40
N LEU A 27 -1.10 -19.55 4.76
CA LEU A 27 -0.33 -19.23 5.95
C LEU A 27 -1.04 -19.76 7.21
N PRO A 28 -0.39 -20.57 8.04
CA PRO A 28 -0.99 -21.06 9.28
C PRO A 28 -1.07 -19.91 10.29
N ILE A 29 -2.27 -19.34 10.46
CA ILE A 29 -2.54 -18.25 11.38
C ILE A 29 -3.29 -18.80 12.59
N ASP A 30 -2.64 -18.80 13.75
CA ASP A 30 -3.27 -19.17 15.02
C ASP A 30 -4.01 -17.99 15.65
N GLN A 31 -3.46 -16.77 15.48
CA GLN A 31 -4.08 -15.55 16.00
C GLN A 31 -3.94 -14.40 15.00
N ILE A 32 -5.01 -13.63 14.82
CA ILE A 32 -5.02 -12.39 14.06
C ILE A 32 -5.28 -11.20 14.99
N ARG A 33 -4.58 -10.10 14.81
CA ARG A 33 -4.79 -8.84 15.52
C ARG A 33 -4.99 -7.70 14.54
N PHE A 34 -6.03 -6.92 14.73
CA PHE A 34 -6.34 -5.75 13.91
C PHE A 34 -5.96 -4.49 14.67
N LEU A 35 -5.00 -3.75 14.13
CA LEU A 35 -4.49 -2.53 14.73
C LEU A 35 -4.90 -1.33 13.88
N ALA A 36 -5.44 -0.29 14.53
CA ALA A 36 -5.84 0.94 13.87
C ALA A 36 -5.70 2.15 14.83
N SER A 37 -6.13 3.33 14.38
CA SER A 37 -6.15 4.52 15.23
C SER A 37 -7.17 4.39 16.36
N ALA A 38 -7.00 5.14 17.44
CA ALA A 38 -7.93 5.23 18.60
C ALA A 38 -9.40 5.40 18.14
N ARG A 39 -9.66 6.15 17.04
CA ARG A 39 -11.01 6.35 16.49
C ARG A 39 -11.69 5.05 16.04
N SER A 40 -10.91 4.05 15.66
CA SER A 40 -11.42 2.75 15.17
C SER A 40 -11.34 1.66 16.23
N ALA A 41 -10.57 1.85 17.29
CA ALA A 41 -10.46 0.90 18.40
C ALA A 41 -11.83 0.58 19.03
N GLY A 42 -12.03 -0.67 19.43
CA GLY A 42 -13.29 -1.17 19.99
C GLY A 42 -14.34 -1.58 18.96
N LYS A 43 -14.17 -1.25 17.68
CA LYS A 43 -15.00 -1.81 16.59
C LYS A 43 -14.54 -3.22 16.25
N THR A 44 -15.35 -3.97 15.49
CA THR A 44 -15.03 -5.33 15.06
C THR A 44 -14.86 -5.42 13.55
N LEU A 45 -14.01 -6.33 13.11
CA LEU A 45 -13.91 -6.82 11.74
C LEU A 45 -14.00 -8.34 11.74
N GLN A 46 -14.49 -8.92 10.65
CA GLN A 46 -14.56 -10.36 10.48
C GLN A 46 -13.23 -10.94 10.01
N PHE A 47 -12.87 -12.10 10.54
CA PHE A 47 -11.78 -12.93 10.02
C PHE A 47 -12.18 -14.41 10.14
N LYS A 48 -12.23 -15.11 9.03
CA LYS A 48 -12.67 -16.52 8.94
C LYS A 48 -13.98 -16.79 9.69
N GLY A 49 -14.93 -15.84 9.58
CA GLY A 49 -16.27 -15.94 10.19
C GLY A 49 -16.32 -15.61 11.68
N GLN A 50 -15.25 -15.10 12.26
CA GLN A 50 -15.20 -14.68 13.66
C GLN A 50 -15.05 -13.18 13.80
N ASP A 51 -15.70 -12.60 14.80
CA ASP A 51 -15.54 -11.19 15.16
C ASP A 51 -14.21 -10.97 15.88
N VAL A 52 -13.36 -10.12 15.34
CA VAL A 52 -12.08 -9.70 15.93
C VAL A 52 -12.17 -8.22 16.27
N VAL A 53 -11.94 -7.90 17.54
CA VAL A 53 -11.96 -6.51 18.02
C VAL A 53 -10.71 -5.78 17.52
N ILE A 54 -10.91 -4.55 17.02
CA ILE A 54 -9.82 -3.67 16.59
C ILE A 54 -9.19 -3.04 17.84
N GLU A 55 -7.88 -3.17 17.95
CA GLU A 55 -7.08 -2.56 18.99
C GLU A 55 -6.47 -1.23 18.53
N GLU A 56 -6.16 -0.34 19.47
CA GLU A 56 -5.39 0.85 19.13
C GLU A 56 -3.93 0.48 18.83
N THR A 57 -3.36 1.07 17.77
CA THR A 57 -1.94 0.93 17.46
C THR A 57 -1.13 1.73 18.49
N THR A 58 -0.45 1.03 19.38
CA THR A 58 0.46 1.58 20.39
C THR A 58 1.85 0.95 20.25
N GLU A 59 2.83 1.47 20.97
CA GLU A 59 4.21 0.95 20.96
C GLU A 59 4.30 -0.48 21.52
N THR A 60 3.38 -0.87 22.40
CA THR A 60 3.31 -2.19 23.03
C THR A 60 2.33 -3.14 22.34
N ALA A 61 1.61 -2.69 21.30
CA ALA A 61 0.61 -3.49 20.61
C ALA A 61 1.19 -4.68 19.82
N PHE A 62 2.50 -4.86 19.82
CA PHE A 62 3.18 -5.89 19.03
C PHE A 62 3.72 -7.04 19.86
N GLU A 63 3.50 -7.06 21.16
CA GLU A 63 3.93 -8.16 22.02
C GLU A 63 3.29 -9.48 21.58
N GLY A 64 4.11 -10.50 21.35
CA GLY A 64 3.68 -11.82 20.88
C GLY A 64 3.23 -11.88 19.41
N VAL A 65 3.48 -10.84 18.62
CA VAL A 65 3.25 -10.83 17.18
C VAL A 65 4.46 -11.40 16.44
N ASP A 66 4.25 -12.34 15.52
CA ASP A 66 5.30 -12.90 14.69
C ASP A 66 5.47 -12.12 13.37
N ILE A 67 4.34 -11.70 12.76
CA ILE A 67 4.33 -10.98 11.48
C ILE A 67 3.42 -9.76 11.61
N ALA A 68 3.92 -8.58 11.24
CA ALA A 68 3.15 -7.34 11.25
C ALA A 68 3.07 -6.73 9.83
N LEU A 69 1.87 -6.69 9.25
CA LEU A 69 1.60 -6.10 7.95
C LEU A 69 1.19 -4.63 8.11
N PHE A 70 1.97 -3.71 7.56
CA PHE A 70 1.73 -2.27 7.71
C PHE A 70 1.11 -1.66 6.45
N SER A 71 -0.03 -0.95 6.63
CA SER A 71 -0.74 -0.24 5.55
C SER A 71 -1.37 1.08 6.00
N ALA A 72 -0.94 1.64 7.14
CA ALA A 72 -1.55 2.81 7.78
C ALA A 72 -0.91 4.15 7.40
N GLY A 73 -0.07 4.18 6.34
CA GLY A 73 0.66 5.35 5.88
C GLY A 73 2.07 5.48 6.48
N GLY A 74 2.95 6.22 5.78
CA GLY A 74 4.39 6.26 6.07
C GLY A 74 4.73 6.76 7.47
N SER A 75 4.02 7.74 8.00
CA SER A 75 4.25 8.25 9.37
C SER A 75 3.96 7.20 10.44
N THR A 76 2.96 6.35 10.22
CA THR A 76 2.64 5.23 11.12
C THR A 76 3.72 4.17 11.05
N SER A 77 4.19 3.82 9.85
CA SER A 77 5.30 2.88 9.68
C SER A 77 6.59 3.40 10.32
N ALA A 78 6.94 4.66 10.07
CA ALA A 78 8.11 5.30 10.69
C ALA A 78 8.09 5.21 12.23
N LYS A 79 6.91 5.44 12.83
CA LYS A 79 6.75 5.43 14.28
C LYS A 79 6.74 4.02 14.87
N TYR A 80 5.94 3.10 14.30
CA TYR A 80 5.60 1.85 14.97
C TYR A 80 6.36 0.61 14.45
N ALA A 81 6.88 0.61 13.22
CA ALA A 81 7.62 -0.54 12.71
C ALA A 81 8.85 -0.89 13.57
N PRO A 82 9.66 0.07 14.05
CA PRO A 82 10.77 -0.24 14.96
C PRO A 82 10.32 -0.90 16.28
N HIS A 83 9.13 -0.55 16.79
CA HIS A 83 8.58 -1.17 18.00
C HIS A 83 8.13 -2.60 17.74
N ALA A 84 7.54 -2.88 16.58
CA ALA A 84 7.19 -4.23 16.16
C ALA A 84 8.43 -5.12 16.03
N VAL A 85 9.49 -4.63 15.40
CA VAL A 85 10.77 -5.36 15.30
C VAL A 85 11.37 -5.61 16.68
N LYS A 86 11.37 -4.61 17.57
CA LYS A 86 11.86 -4.75 18.94
C LYS A 86 11.07 -5.79 19.74
N ALA A 87 9.78 -5.96 19.46
CA ALA A 87 8.92 -6.98 20.06
C ALA A 87 9.15 -8.39 19.47
N GLY A 88 9.97 -8.51 18.43
CA GLY A 88 10.31 -9.78 17.77
C GLY A 88 9.54 -10.07 16.48
N ALA A 89 8.67 -9.17 16.04
CA ALA A 89 7.91 -9.34 14.81
C ALA A 89 8.75 -9.04 13.57
N VAL A 90 8.50 -9.77 12.47
CA VAL A 90 8.92 -9.35 11.13
C VAL A 90 7.85 -8.42 10.57
N VAL A 91 8.29 -7.22 10.19
CA VAL A 91 7.43 -6.20 9.57
C VAL A 91 7.48 -6.33 8.06
N VAL A 92 6.29 -6.41 7.44
CA VAL A 92 6.12 -6.26 5.99
C VAL A 92 5.39 -4.95 5.76
N ASP A 93 6.13 -3.94 5.29
CA ASP A 93 5.63 -2.57 5.16
C ASP A 93 5.21 -2.26 3.72
N ASN A 94 3.91 -2.08 3.52
CA ASN A 94 3.35 -1.66 2.23
C ASN A 94 3.39 -0.14 2.00
N THR A 95 3.83 0.65 2.99
CA THR A 95 3.94 2.10 2.83
C THR A 95 5.20 2.50 2.04
N SER A 96 5.31 3.76 1.67
CA SER A 96 6.49 4.23 0.94
C SER A 96 7.71 4.53 1.84
N TYR A 97 7.54 4.49 3.17
CA TYR A 97 8.53 5.05 4.08
C TYR A 97 9.91 4.36 4.00
N PHE A 98 9.92 3.03 4.04
CA PHE A 98 11.17 2.26 4.06
C PHE A 98 11.69 1.86 2.68
N ARG A 99 10.97 2.11 1.60
CA ARG A 99 11.31 1.61 0.25
C ARG A 99 12.71 2.02 -0.22
N GLN A 100 13.13 3.25 0.08
CA GLN A 100 14.44 3.77 -0.33
C GLN A 100 15.48 3.71 0.80
N HIS A 101 15.14 3.12 1.95
CA HIS A 101 16.09 2.95 3.04
C HIS A 101 17.17 1.93 2.64
N PRO A 102 18.46 2.21 2.79
CA PRO A 102 19.55 1.32 2.31
C PRO A 102 19.55 -0.04 3.01
N ASP A 103 19.22 -0.07 4.32
CA ASP A 103 19.28 -1.28 5.14
C ASP A 103 17.96 -2.07 5.16
N VAL A 104 16.98 -1.68 4.33
CA VAL A 104 15.69 -2.36 4.23
C VAL A 104 15.51 -2.92 2.83
N PRO A 105 15.37 -4.24 2.66
CA PRO A 105 15.11 -4.83 1.37
C PRO A 105 13.76 -4.37 0.80
N LEU A 106 13.77 -4.02 -0.48
CA LEU A 106 12.57 -3.74 -1.27
C LEU A 106 12.31 -4.97 -2.14
N ALA A 107 11.30 -5.76 -1.81
CA ALA A 107 11.18 -7.10 -2.36
C ALA A 107 9.94 -7.31 -3.23
N VAL A 108 10.18 -7.92 -4.38
CA VAL A 108 9.20 -8.63 -5.22
C VAL A 108 9.69 -10.08 -5.31
N PRO A 109 9.09 -11.04 -4.58
CA PRO A 109 9.64 -12.40 -4.47
C PRO A 109 9.89 -13.10 -5.81
N GLU A 110 9.10 -12.80 -6.83
CA GLU A 110 9.26 -13.34 -8.18
C GLU A 110 10.49 -12.78 -8.92
N VAL A 111 11.09 -11.70 -8.42
CA VAL A 111 12.21 -10.98 -9.05
C VAL A 111 13.48 -11.09 -8.23
N ASN A 112 13.40 -10.75 -6.94
CA ASN A 112 14.55 -10.64 -6.06
C ASN A 112 14.33 -11.27 -4.68
N ALA A 113 13.82 -12.52 -4.65
CA ALA A 113 13.58 -13.26 -3.39
C ALA A 113 14.79 -13.31 -2.46
N HIS A 114 16.00 -13.34 -3.01
CA HIS A 114 17.27 -13.33 -2.26
C HIS A 114 17.42 -12.08 -1.36
N ALA A 115 16.80 -10.96 -1.72
CA ALA A 115 16.83 -9.75 -0.90
C ALA A 115 16.15 -9.96 0.46
N LEU A 116 15.22 -10.91 0.56
CA LEU A 116 14.54 -11.22 1.82
C LEU A 116 15.50 -11.77 2.88
N ASP A 117 16.57 -12.45 2.49
CA ASP A 117 17.56 -13.02 3.42
C ASP A 117 18.37 -11.93 4.15
N GLN A 118 18.31 -10.69 3.66
CA GLN A 118 19.08 -9.56 4.19
C GLN A 118 18.27 -8.66 5.13
N HIS A 119 17.00 -9.01 5.45
CA HIS A 119 16.18 -8.15 6.28
C HIS A 119 16.65 -8.09 7.74
N ASN A 120 16.62 -6.90 8.32
CA ASN A 120 16.88 -6.64 9.74
C ASN A 120 15.55 -6.45 10.52
N GLY A 121 14.57 -7.30 10.24
CA GLY A 121 13.23 -7.25 10.83
C GLY A 121 12.21 -6.45 10.03
N ILE A 122 12.60 -5.64 9.04
CA ILE A 122 11.69 -4.89 8.17
C ILE A 122 11.92 -5.29 6.71
N ILE A 123 10.83 -5.55 5.99
CA ILE A 123 10.78 -5.79 4.55
C ILE A 123 9.84 -4.76 3.95
N ALA A 124 10.27 -4.01 2.95
CA ALA A 124 9.43 -3.05 2.25
C ALA A 124 8.79 -3.68 1.01
N CYS A 125 7.48 -3.42 0.83
CA CYS A 125 6.77 -3.75 -0.41
C CYS A 125 6.85 -2.56 -1.36
N PRO A 126 7.12 -2.78 -2.65
CA PRO A 126 7.16 -1.70 -3.64
C PRO A 126 5.78 -1.07 -3.89
N ASN A 127 5.78 -0.01 -4.69
CA ASN A 127 4.55 0.59 -5.20
C ASN A 127 3.76 -0.43 -6.04
N CYS A 128 2.43 -0.33 -6.02
CA CYS A 128 1.54 -1.26 -6.71
C CYS A 128 1.78 -1.31 -8.23
N SER A 129 2.05 -0.18 -8.86
CA SER A 129 2.39 -0.12 -10.29
C SER A 129 3.77 -0.74 -10.57
N THR A 130 4.74 -0.55 -9.66
CA THR A 130 6.07 -1.16 -9.76
C THR A 130 6.00 -2.68 -9.68
N ILE A 131 5.30 -3.25 -8.68
CA ILE A 131 5.25 -4.70 -8.47
C ILE A 131 4.80 -5.44 -9.73
N GLN A 132 3.64 -5.07 -10.28
CA GLN A 132 3.09 -5.76 -11.46
C GLN A 132 3.96 -5.57 -12.70
N MET A 133 4.61 -4.42 -12.86
CA MET A 133 5.56 -4.16 -13.93
C MET A 133 6.79 -5.08 -13.80
N MET A 134 7.36 -5.20 -12.60
CA MET A 134 8.52 -6.04 -12.34
C MET A 134 8.25 -7.51 -12.64
N VAL A 135 7.14 -8.05 -12.17
CA VAL A 135 6.75 -9.44 -12.44
C VAL A 135 6.60 -9.72 -13.93
N ALA A 136 6.05 -8.76 -14.68
CA ALA A 136 5.87 -8.90 -16.14
C ALA A 136 7.21 -8.80 -16.91
N LEU A 137 8.13 -7.95 -16.45
CA LEU A 137 9.39 -7.68 -17.16
C LEU A 137 10.50 -8.68 -16.80
N GLU A 138 10.49 -9.29 -15.63
CA GLU A 138 11.56 -10.16 -15.17
C GLU A 138 11.84 -11.35 -16.11
N PRO A 139 10.86 -12.09 -16.64
CA PRO A 139 11.12 -13.14 -17.62
C PRO A 139 11.77 -12.63 -18.92
N ILE A 140 11.47 -11.38 -19.31
CA ILE A 140 12.07 -10.74 -20.48
C ILE A 140 13.52 -10.39 -20.17
N ARG A 141 13.77 -9.76 -19.01
CA ARG A 141 15.10 -9.38 -18.55
C ARG A 141 16.03 -10.58 -18.44
N GLN A 142 15.56 -11.67 -17.86
CA GLN A 142 16.36 -12.91 -17.74
C GLN A 142 16.76 -13.51 -19.08
N LYS A 143 15.90 -13.43 -20.09
CA LYS A 143 16.13 -14.09 -21.38
C LYS A 143 16.88 -13.22 -22.38
N TRP A 144 16.61 -11.90 -22.41
CA TRP A 144 17.11 -11.01 -23.45
C TRP A 144 17.83 -9.77 -22.93
N GLY A 145 17.84 -9.58 -21.63
CA GLY A 145 18.25 -8.30 -21.03
C GLY A 145 17.17 -7.24 -21.12
N LEU A 146 17.40 -6.11 -20.46
CA LEU A 146 16.50 -4.96 -20.44
C LEU A 146 17.32 -3.68 -20.51
N ASP A 147 17.23 -2.97 -21.63
CA ASP A 147 17.98 -1.74 -21.88
C ASP A 147 17.21 -0.48 -21.41
N ARG A 148 15.90 -0.46 -21.67
CA ARG A 148 15.04 0.69 -21.37
C ARG A 148 13.60 0.29 -21.15
N ILE A 149 12.95 0.95 -20.16
CA ILE A 149 11.51 0.81 -19.91
C ILE A 149 10.80 2.12 -20.27
N ILE A 150 9.80 2.03 -21.14
CA ILE A 150 8.83 3.10 -21.38
C ILE A 150 7.46 2.53 -20.99
N VAL A 151 6.83 3.15 -20.00
CA VAL A 151 5.58 2.64 -19.41
C VAL A 151 4.51 3.72 -19.36
N SER A 152 3.27 3.30 -19.62
CA SER A 152 2.07 4.09 -19.37
C SER A 152 1.11 3.24 -18.54
N THR A 153 0.49 3.84 -17.53
CA THR A 153 -0.42 3.14 -16.61
C THR A 153 -1.81 3.74 -16.64
N TYR A 154 -2.81 2.89 -16.43
CA TYR A 154 -4.17 3.27 -16.10
C TYR A 154 -4.48 2.74 -14.71
N GLN A 155 -4.67 3.65 -13.75
CA GLN A 155 -4.80 3.30 -12.34
C GLN A 155 -6.16 3.68 -11.78
N ALA A 156 -6.69 2.82 -10.91
CA ALA A 156 -7.92 3.09 -10.18
C ALA A 156 -7.68 4.08 -9.03
N VAL A 157 -8.74 4.74 -8.59
CA VAL A 157 -8.71 5.71 -7.48
C VAL A 157 -8.37 5.08 -6.13
N SER A 158 -8.48 3.77 -6.01
CA SER A 158 -8.23 3.03 -4.75
C SER A 158 -6.83 3.24 -4.16
N GLY A 159 -5.82 3.55 -5.01
CA GLY A 159 -4.48 3.90 -4.58
C GLY A 159 -4.42 5.19 -3.73
N ALA A 160 -5.35 6.12 -3.94
CA ALA A 160 -5.49 7.33 -3.12
C ALA A 160 -6.30 7.08 -1.82
N GLY A 161 -6.69 5.83 -1.55
CA GLY A 161 -7.32 5.41 -0.32
C GLY A 161 -8.85 5.49 -0.30
N MET A 162 -9.43 5.17 0.86
CA MET A 162 -10.88 5.07 1.03
C MET A 162 -11.60 6.40 0.74
N GLY A 163 -10.99 7.53 1.07
CA GLY A 163 -11.55 8.84 0.79
C GLY A 163 -11.82 9.07 -0.70
N ALA A 164 -10.86 8.72 -1.56
CA ALA A 164 -11.01 8.85 -3.01
C ALA A 164 -12.07 7.90 -3.58
N ILE A 165 -12.18 6.68 -3.03
CA ILE A 165 -13.25 5.73 -3.40
C ILE A 165 -14.62 6.32 -3.08
N LEU A 166 -14.80 6.83 -1.86
CA LEU A 166 -16.07 7.41 -1.41
C LEU A 166 -16.44 8.68 -2.19
N GLU A 167 -15.46 9.56 -2.46
CA GLU A 167 -15.67 10.74 -3.28
C GLU A 167 -16.09 10.34 -4.69
N THR A 168 -15.42 9.38 -5.32
CA THR A 168 -15.80 8.87 -6.65
C THR A 168 -17.23 8.33 -6.66
N GLN A 169 -17.62 7.57 -5.65
CA GLN A 169 -18.99 7.07 -5.52
C GLN A 169 -20.01 8.21 -5.37
N ALA A 170 -19.70 9.23 -4.60
CA ALA A 170 -20.56 10.40 -4.44
C ALA A 170 -20.71 11.17 -5.77
N GLN A 171 -19.60 11.38 -6.48
CA GLN A 171 -19.59 12.01 -7.81
C GLN A 171 -20.45 11.22 -8.81
N LEU A 172 -20.30 9.90 -8.87
CA LEU A 172 -21.12 9.05 -9.74
C LEU A 172 -22.62 9.15 -9.42
N ARG A 173 -22.99 9.16 -8.13
CA ARG A 173 -24.39 9.33 -7.70
C ARG A 173 -24.95 10.67 -8.15
N SER A 174 -24.21 11.76 -7.93
CA SER A 174 -24.64 13.10 -8.36
C SER A 174 -24.88 13.17 -9.87
N VAL A 175 -24.02 12.56 -10.67
CA VAL A 175 -24.21 12.56 -12.12
C VAL A 175 -25.38 11.69 -12.55
N LEU A 176 -25.46 10.45 -12.03
CA LEU A 176 -26.43 9.47 -12.50
C LEU A 176 -27.84 9.68 -11.94
N ASN A 177 -27.96 10.12 -10.67
CA ASN A 177 -29.25 10.25 -10.01
C ASN A 177 -29.78 11.67 -10.02
N ASP A 178 -28.88 12.67 -9.84
CA ASP A 178 -29.27 14.07 -9.68
C ASP A 178 -29.11 14.87 -10.97
N GLY A 179 -28.56 14.26 -12.04
CA GLY A 179 -28.38 14.89 -13.36
C GLY A 179 -27.32 16.00 -13.37
N VAL A 180 -26.41 16.03 -12.39
CA VAL A 180 -25.32 17.02 -12.33
C VAL A 180 -24.37 16.82 -13.50
N ASN A 181 -23.95 17.91 -14.14
CA ASN A 181 -22.92 17.82 -15.19
C ASN A 181 -21.61 17.29 -14.61
N PRO A 182 -20.98 16.25 -15.18
CA PRO A 182 -19.71 15.68 -14.67
C PRO A 182 -18.61 16.73 -14.40
N LYS A 183 -18.54 17.80 -15.20
CA LYS A 183 -17.56 18.89 -15.03
C LYS A 183 -17.86 19.82 -13.85
N GLY A 184 -19.08 19.81 -13.34
CA GLY A 184 -19.53 20.63 -12.23
C GLY A 184 -19.62 19.90 -10.89
N VAL A 185 -19.19 18.64 -10.84
CA VAL A 185 -19.19 17.85 -9.61
C VAL A 185 -18.01 18.29 -8.72
N GLU A 186 -18.23 18.34 -7.42
CA GLU A 186 -17.21 18.69 -6.44
C GLU A 186 -16.07 17.65 -6.39
N ALA A 187 -14.84 18.13 -6.26
CA ALA A 187 -13.66 17.31 -6.15
C ALA A 187 -12.69 17.91 -5.11
N ASN A 188 -12.21 17.08 -4.19
CA ASN A 188 -11.40 17.49 -3.04
C ASN A 188 -10.14 16.63 -2.83
N ILE A 189 -9.97 15.55 -3.59
CA ILE A 189 -8.91 14.56 -3.33
C ILE A 189 -7.97 14.39 -4.51
N LEU A 190 -8.48 14.21 -5.73
CA LEU A 190 -7.64 13.89 -6.89
C LEU A 190 -7.21 15.12 -7.67
N PRO A 191 -5.96 15.12 -8.21
CA PRO A 191 -5.03 14.01 -8.38
C PRO A 191 -4.24 13.62 -7.12
N SER A 192 -4.14 14.52 -6.14
CA SER A 192 -3.52 14.28 -4.83
C SER A 192 -4.16 15.19 -3.78
N GLY A 193 -4.34 14.69 -2.56
CA GLY A 193 -4.84 15.49 -1.44
C GLY A 193 -3.94 16.67 -1.05
N GLY A 194 -2.69 16.69 -1.49
CA GLY A 194 -1.74 17.80 -1.31
C GLY A 194 -1.74 18.82 -2.46
N ASP A 195 -2.49 18.59 -3.53
CA ASP A 195 -2.56 19.52 -4.65
C ASP A 195 -3.42 20.76 -4.31
N LYS A 196 -3.14 21.88 -4.98
CA LYS A 196 -3.92 23.11 -4.84
C LYS A 196 -5.25 23.05 -5.59
N LYS A 197 -5.37 22.20 -6.58
CA LYS A 197 -6.53 22.06 -7.43
C LYS A 197 -6.91 20.60 -7.62
N HIS A 198 -8.18 20.32 -7.40
CA HIS A 198 -8.74 18.99 -7.54
C HIS A 198 -9.69 18.92 -8.73
N TYR A 199 -9.85 17.72 -9.27
CA TYR A 199 -10.66 17.48 -10.45
C TYR A 199 -11.54 16.23 -10.24
N PRO A 200 -12.81 16.28 -10.71
CA PRO A 200 -13.67 15.11 -10.63
C PRO A 200 -13.15 13.98 -11.52
N ILE A 201 -13.25 12.76 -11.01
CA ILE A 201 -12.85 11.55 -11.73
C ILE A 201 -14.04 10.81 -12.34
N ALA A 202 -15.25 11.03 -11.85
CA ALA A 202 -16.44 10.39 -12.41
C ALA A 202 -16.58 10.75 -13.90
N PHE A 203 -16.63 9.72 -14.76
CA PHE A 203 -16.64 9.84 -16.24
C PHE A 203 -15.45 10.61 -16.82
N ASN A 204 -14.28 10.54 -16.17
CA ASN A 204 -13.10 11.27 -16.56
C ASN A 204 -11.84 10.40 -16.42
N ALA A 205 -10.72 10.88 -16.97
CA ALA A 205 -9.38 10.39 -16.73
C ALA A 205 -8.47 11.57 -16.40
N LEU A 206 -7.73 11.48 -15.31
CA LEU A 206 -6.78 12.50 -14.89
C LEU A 206 -5.37 12.07 -15.29
N PRO A 207 -4.66 12.84 -16.13
CA PRO A 207 -3.30 12.49 -16.59
C PRO A 207 -2.24 12.84 -15.54
N GLN A 208 -2.54 12.61 -14.28
CA GLN A 208 -1.66 12.90 -13.15
C GLN A 208 -2.03 12.01 -11.98
N ILE A 209 -1.03 11.42 -11.35
CA ILE A 209 -1.15 10.71 -10.07
C ILE A 209 -0.08 11.26 -9.14
N ASP A 210 -0.50 11.72 -7.94
CA ASP A 210 0.36 12.36 -6.94
C ASP A 210 0.87 13.75 -7.38
N LEU A 211 1.69 14.39 -6.57
CA LEU A 211 2.25 15.73 -6.80
C LEU A 211 3.44 15.67 -7.75
N PHE A 212 3.65 16.76 -8.49
CA PHE A 212 4.87 16.93 -9.28
C PHE A 212 6.09 17.20 -8.39
N THR A 213 7.21 16.68 -8.83
CA THR A 213 8.56 16.96 -8.30
C THR A 213 9.22 18.06 -9.13
N ASP A 214 10.40 18.54 -8.72
CA ASP A 214 11.12 19.64 -9.39
C ASP A 214 11.60 19.28 -10.82
N ASN A 215 11.55 18.02 -11.22
CA ASN A 215 11.94 17.54 -12.55
C ASN A 215 10.76 17.27 -13.49
N ASP A 216 9.58 17.81 -13.16
CA ASP A 216 8.33 17.67 -13.91
C ASP A 216 7.73 16.23 -13.95
N TYR A 217 8.33 15.29 -13.23
CA TYR A 217 7.72 13.98 -12.96
C TYR A 217 6.90 14.02 -11.68
N THR A 218 5.88 13.19 -11.59
CA THR A 218 5.14 13.02 -10.33
C THR A 218 5.90 12.10 -9.36
N TYR A 219 5.53 12.17 -8.07
CA TYR A 219 6.07 11.21 -7.10
C TYR A 219 5.74 9.77 -7.48
N GLU A 220 4.58 9.51 -8.09
CA GLU A 220 4.21 8.17 -8.56
C GLU A 220 5.16 7.65 -9.64
N GLU A 221 5.49 8.46 -10.63
CA GLU A 221 6.45 8.14 -11.69
C GLU A 221 7.86 7.94 -11.11
N MET A 222 8.28 8.79 -10.18
CA MET A 222 9.59 8.67 -9.53
C MET A 222 9.70 7.43 -8.64
N LYS A 223 8.60 6.95 -8.04
CA LYS A 223 8.58 5.66 -7.34
C LYS A 223 8.93 4.54 -8.32
N MET A 224 8.25 4.46 -9.46
CA MET A 224 8.53 3.41 -10.47
C MET A 224 10.00 3.42 -10.89
N THR A 225 10.57 4.60 -11.19
CA THR A 225 11.96 4.72 -11.60
C THR A 225 12.94 4.26 -10.53
N LYS A 226 12.79 4.75 -9.29
CA LYS A 226 13.75 4.45 -8.20
C LYS A 226 13.60 3.03 -7.67
N GLU A 227 12.38 2.54 -7.58
CA GLU A 227 12.10 1.20 -7.07
C GLU A 227 12.56 0.13 -8.05
N THR A 228 12.38 0.34 -9.37
CA THR A 228 12.86 -0.57 -10.41
C THR A 228 14.36 -0.81 -10.29
N LYS A 229 15.16 0.25 -10.19
CA LYS A 229 16.61 0.14 -10.02
C LYS A 229 17.00 -0.66 -8.78
N LYS A 230 16.34 -0.38 -7.65
CA LYS A 230 16.61 -1.09 -6.39
C LYS A 230 16.22 -2.57 -6.45
N ILE A 231 15.07 -2.91 -7.07
CA ILE A 231 14.58 -4.28 -7.15
C ILE A 231 15.39 -5.11 -8.15
N MET A 232 15.73 -4.52 -9.30
CA MET A 232 16.53 -5.19 -10.34
C MET A 232 18.03 -5.19 -10.06
N GLU A 233 18.45 -4.45 -9.04
CA GLU A 233 19.89 -4.25 -8.69
C GLU A 233 20.70 -3.77 -9.91
N ASP A 234 20.10 -2.86 -10.70
CA ASP A 234 20.62 -2.35 -11.95
C ASP A 234 20.37 -0.84 -12.06
N ASP A 235 21.36 -0.07 -12.57
CA ASP A 235 21.34 1.40 -12.63
C ASP A 235 20.69 1.99 -13.90
#